data_a98273be173062435379a18b466f9553
#
_entry.id   a98273be173062435379a18b466f9553
#
_cell.length_a   1.000
_cell.length_b   1.000
_cell.length_c   1.000
_cell.angle_alpha   90.00
_cell.angle_beta   90.00
_cell.angle_gamma   90.00
#
_symmetry.space_group_name_H-M   'P 1'
#
loop_
_entity.id
_entity.type
_entity.pdbx_description
1 polymer ?
#
loop_
_entity_poly.entity_id
_entity_poly.type
_entity_poly.pdbx_seq_one_letter_code
_entity_poly.pdbx_strand_id
1 'polypeptide(L)'
;AIDFRLWAINILKQYSIKGYVLDKERLKNGTFLNENYFDELLQEIREIRISERNFYQKITDIYTTSLDYNVASPITKDFFKTVQNKMHYAVHGNTAAEIIVNRANHKKAHMGLTNWKNSPNGKIIASDVIVAKNYLTKEELKALERIVTMYLDYAEDQAERHIPMTMEDWKSKLDVFLQFNERDVLDNPGKISHKVAES
;
A
#
# COMPACT_ATOMS: atom_id res chain seq x y z
N ALA A 1 1.59 -6.94 -43.75
CA ALA A 1 2.25 -5.67 -43.36
C ALA A 1 1.24 -4.63 -42.78
N ILE A 2 0.05 -4.48 -43.38
CA ILE A 2 -0.97 -3.52 -42.92
C ILE A 2 -1.52 -3.94 -41.56
N ASP A 3 -1.86 -5.19 -41.39
CA ASP A 3 -2.47 -5.74 -40.15
C ASP A 3 -1.51 -5.61 -38.95
N PHE A 4 -0.23 -5.89 -39.16
CA PHE A 4 0.80 -5.68 -38.12
C PHE A 4 0.91 -4.22 -37.70
N ARG A 5 0.89 -3.30 -38.67
CA ARG A 5 0.95 -1.85 -38.39
C ARG A 5 -0.26 -1.40 -37.58
N LEU A 6 -1.46 -1.82 -37.95
CA LEU A 6 -2.70 -1.49 -37.26
C LEU A 6 -2.70 -2.05 -35.83
N TRP A 7 -2.27 -3.31 -35.66
CA TRP A 7 -2.11 -3.92 -34.35
C TRP A 7 -1.09 -3.16 -33.48
N ALA A 8 0.09 -2.85 -34.01
CA ALA A 8 1.13 -2.11 -33.27
C ALA A 8 0.66 -0.70 -32.86
N ILE A 9 0.00 0.03 -33.76
CA ILE A 9 -0.58 1.35 -33.45
C ILE A 9 -1.61 1.26 -32.35
N ASN A 10 -2.46 0.24 -32.38
CA ASN A 10 -3.48 0.05 -31.33
C ASN A 10 -2.86 -0.20 -29.96
N ILE A 11 -1.82 -1.05 -29.87
CA ILE A 11 -1.07 -1.29 -28.64
C ILE A 11 -0.42 -0.01 -28.11
N LEU A 12 0.30 0.70 -28.97
CA LEU A 12 0.96 1.96 -28.61
C LEU A 12 -0.03 3.02 -28.15
N LYS A 13 -1.18 3.13 -28.81
CA LYS A 13 -2.27 4.02 -28.41
C LYS A 13 -2.82 3.67 -27.03
N GLN A 14 -3.09 2.39 -26.77
CA GLN A 14 -3.57 1.94 -25.47
C GLN A 14 -2.52 2.21 -24.37
N TYR A 15 -1.26 1.89 -24.63
CA TYR A 15 -0.18 2.16 -23.68
C TYR A 15 -0.02 3.65 -23.39
N SER A 16 -0.04 4.49 -24.43
CA SER A 16 0.08 5.96 -24.28
C SER A 16 -1.06 6.59 -23.48
N ILE A 17 -2.28 6.05 -23.59
CA ILE A 17 -3.46 6.58 -22.89
C ILE A 17 -3.58 6.02 -21.47
N LYS A 18 -3.36 4.70 -21.30
CA LYS A 18 -3.66 3.97 -20.06
C LYS A 18 -2.42 3.69 -19.20
N GLY A 19 -1.22 3.76 -19.77
CA GLY A 19 0.02 3.35 -19.12
C GLY A 19 0.26 1.83 -19.10
N TYR A 20 -0.67 1.03 -19.65
CA TYR A 20 -0.55 -0.44 -19.72
C TYR A 20 -1.30 -1.03 -20.90
N VAL A 21 -0.93 -2.25 -21.28
CA VAL A 21 -1.66 -3.10 -22.24
C VAL A 21 -1.71 -4.52 -21.67
N LEU A 22 -2.90 -5.13 -21.63
CA LEU A 22 -3.11 -6.49 -21.16
C LEU A 22 -3.75 -7.34 -22.24
N ASP A 23 -3.14 -8.48 -22.53
CA ASP A 23 -3.76 -9.56 -23.29
C ASP A 23 -4.60 -10.42 -22.34
N LYS A 24 -5.87 -10.04 -22.18
CA LYS A 24 -6.78 -10.68 -21.22
C LYS A 24 -7.06 -12.14 -21.53
N GLU A 25 -7.15 -12.48 -22.82
CA GLU A 25 -7.43 -13.87 -23.23
C GLU A 25 -6.23 -14.76 -22.93
N ARG A 26 -5.03 -14.29 -23.23
CA ARG A 26 -3.80 -14.99 -22.91
C ARG A 26 -3.61 -15.17 -21.40
N LEU A 27 -3.89 -14.13 -20.60
CA LEU A 27 -3.81 -14.17 -19.14
C LEU A 27 -4.84 -15.13 -18.51
N LYS A 28 -6.04 -15.23 -19.08
CA LYS A 28 -7.08 -16.16 -18.61
C LYS A 28 -6.78 -17.62 -18.95
N ASN A 29 -6.28 -17.86 -20.15
CA ASN A 29 -6.14 -19.22 -20.68
C ASN A 29 -4.82 -19.89 -20.31
N GLY A 30 -3.82 -19.14 -19.83
CA GLY A 30 -2.56 -19.66 -19.30
C GLY A 30 -1.64 -20.41 -20.28
N THR A 31 -2.08 -20.61 -21.52
CA THR A 31 -1.50 -21.61 -22.45
C THR A 31 -0.09 -21.27 -22.95
N PHE A 32 0.40 -20.06 -22.76
CA PHE A 32 1.68 -19.58 -23.30
C PHE A 32 2.47 -18.67 -22.38
N LEU A 33 2.10 -18.65 -21.09
CA LEU A 33 2.79 -17.86 -20.09
C LEU A 33 3.65 -18.77 -19.22
N ASN A 34 4.85 -18.33 -18.90
CA ASN A 34 5.57 -18.88 -17.78
C ASN A 34 4.69 -18.70 -16.52
N GLU A 35 4.60 -19.71 -15.67
CA GLU A 35 3.75 -19.72 -14.47
C GLU A 35 3.98 -18.49 -13.58
N ASN A 36 5.18 -17.90 -13.64
CA ASN A 36 5.54 -16.73 -12.84
C ASN A 36 4.97 -15.40 -13.36
N TYR A 37 4.64 -15.24 -14.65
CA TYR A 37 4.21 -13.95 -15.20
C TYR A 37 2.91 -13.43 -14.61
N PHE A 38 2.00 -14.33 -14.24
CA PHE A 38 0.77 -13.94 -13.59
C PHE A 38 1.02 -13.46 -12.15
N ASP A 39 1.88 -14.13 -11.42
CA ASP A 39 2.28 -13.74 -10.08
C ASP A 39 3.06 -12.42 -10.07
N GLU A 40 3.94 -12.21 -11.05
CA GLU A 40 4.64 -10.94 -11.26
C GLU A 40 3.65 -9.80 -11.51
N LEU A 41 2.68 -9.98 -12.41
CA LEU A 41 1.63 -8.99 -12.68
C LEU A 41 0.81 -8.67 -11.42
N LEU A 42 0.41 -9.69 -10.65
CA LEU A 42 -0.32 -9.49 -9.39
C LEU A 42 0.52 -8.70 -8.37
N GLN A 43 1.82 -8.96 -8.31
CA GLN A 43 2.72 -8.23 -7.43
C GLN A 43 2.83 -6.76 -7.83
N GLU A 44 3.01 -6.46 -9.10
CA GLU A 44 3.05 -5.08 -9.61
C GLU A 44 1.74 -4.33 -9.34
N ILE A 45 0.59 -4.99 -9.55
CA ILE A 45 -0.72 -4.39 -9.24
C ILE A 45 -0.81 -4.05 -7.74
N ARG A 46 -0.33 -4.93 -6.85
CA ARG A 46 -0.31 -4.67 -5.40
C ARG A 46 0.60 -3.49 -5.07
N GLU A 47 1.80 -3.43 -5.61
CA GLU A 47 2.72 -2.31 -5.41
C GLU A 47 2.12 -0.97 -5.84
N ILE A 48 1.47 -0.93 -7.01
CA ILE A 48 0.77 0.27 -7.50
C ILE A 48 -0.35 0.66 -6.53
N ARG A 49 -1.13 -0.31 -6.05
CA ARG A 49 -2.29 -0.09 -5.19
C ARG A 49 -1.90 0.45 -3.81
N ILE A 50 -0.77 0.02 -3.26
CA ILE A 50 -0.26 0.49 -1.98
C ILE A 50 0.72 1.67 -2.08
N SER A 51 0.97 2.19 -3.30
CA SER A 51 1.72 3.44 -3.41
C SER A 51 1.04 4.49 -2.54
N GLU A 52 1.82 5.30 -1.81
CA GLU A 52 1.27 6.23 -0.81
C GLU A 52 0.09 7.05 -1.34
N ARG A 53 0.23 7.57 -2.56
CA ARG A 53 -0.82 8.35 -3.19
C ARG A 53 -2.10 7.54 -3.42
N ASN A 54 -2.00 6.34 -4.00
CA ASN A 54 -3.17 5.53 -4.32
C ASN A 54 -3.82 4.98 -3.06
N PHE A 55 -3.03 4.55 -2.08
CA PHE A 55 -3.51 4.12 -0.78
C PHE A 55 -4.28 5.24 -0.08
N TYR A 56 -3.68 6.43 0.03
CA TYR A 56 -4.33 7.59 0.64
C TYR A 56 -5.63 7.96 -0.07
N GLN A 57 -5.62 7.97 -1.40
CA GLN A 57 -6.81 8.30 -2.18
C GLN A 57 -7.93 7.28 -1.95
N LYS A 58 -7.63 5.99 -2.03
CA LYS A 58 -8.62 4.93 -1.81
C LYS A 58 -9.20 4.93 -0.40
N ILE A 59 -8.35 5.06 0.60
CA ILE A 59 -8.80 5.21 1.99
C ILE A 59 -9.67 6.45 2.15
N THR A 60 -9.30 7.58 1.54
CA THR A 60 -10.11 8.80 1.56
C THR A 60 -11.46 8.57 0.90
N ASP A 61 -11.49 7.98 -0.29
CA ASP A 61 -12.73 7.70 -1.03
C ASP A 61 -13.70 6.83 -0.20
N ILE A 62 -13.18 5.80 0.48
CA ILE A 62 -13.97 4.94 1.35
C ILE A 62 -14.50 5.73 2.56
N TYR A 63 -13.66 6.52 3.21
CA TYR A 63 -14.05 7.24 4.42
C TYR A 63 -14.92 8.47 4.17
N THR A 64 -14.90 9.05 2.97
CA THR A 64 -15.87 10.08 2.59
C THR A 64 -17.31 9.55 2.63
N THR A 65 -17.50 8.24 2.62
CA THR A 65 -18.81 7.60 2.81
C THR A 65 -19.26 7.54 4.27
N SER A 66 -18.37 7.86 5.24
CA SER A 66 -18.71 7.83 6.67
C SER A 66 -19.66 8.97 7.04
N LEU A 67 -20.59 8.67 7.96
CA LEU A 67 -21.63 9.60 8.39
C LEU A 67 -21.05 10.86 9.07
N ASP A 68 -19.91 10.74 9.72
CA ASP A 68 -19.24 11.77 10.52
C ASP A 68 -17.92 12.27 9.88
N TYR A 69 -17.72 12.00 8.59
CA TYR A 69 -16.51 12.43 7.90
C TYR A 69 -16.41 13.95 7.79
N ASN A 70 -15.28 14.49 8.23
CA ASN A 70 -14.94 15.90 8.08
C ASN A 70 -13.45 16.07 7.80
N VAL A 71 -13.12 16.52 6.58
CA VAL A 71 -11.72 16.73 6.10
C VAL A 71 -10.90 17.62 7.03
N ALA A 72 -11.52 18.64 7.62
CA ALA A 72 -10.84 19.59 8.50
C ALA A 72 -10.61 19.04 9.92
N SER A 73 -11.30 17.95 10.29
CA SER A 73 -11.25 17.39 11.62
C SER A 73 -9.88 16.78 11.94
N PRO A 74 -9.30 17.07 13.11
CA PRO A 74 -8.14 16.36 13.63
C PRO A 74 -8.38 14.85 13.71
N ILE A 75 -9.60 14.40 13.99
CA ILE A 75 -10.00 12.99 14.08
C ILE A 75 -9.71 12.27 12.75
N THR A 76 -10.03 12.90 11.61
CA THR A 76 -9.78 12.32 10.30
C THR A 76 -8.27 12.13 10.04
N LYS A 77 -7.44 13.10 10.38
CA LYS A 77 -5.97 13.01 10.24
C LYS A 77 -5.39 11.91 11.13
N ASP A 78 -5.81 11.84 12.39
CA ASP A 78 -5.37 10.81 13.33
C ASP A 78 -5.83 9.42 12.93
N PHE A 79 -6.98 9.32 12.28
CA PHE A 79 -7.50 8.06 11.78
C PHE A 79 -6.57 7.46 10.70
N PHE A 80 -6.18 8.23 9.69
CA PHE A 80 -5.25 7.75 8.65
C PHE A 80 -3.94 7.24 9.24
N LYS A 81 -3.39 7.99 10.18
CA LYS A 81 -2.18 7.60 10.90
C LYS A 81 -2.36 6.30 11.69
N THR A 82 -3.53 6.15 12.33
CA THR A 82 -3.88 4.96 13.09
C THR A 82 -3.98 3.74 12.17
N VAL A 83 -4.66 3.85 11.02
CA VAL A 83 -4.77 2.78 10.03
C VAL A 83 -3.38 2.35 9.54
N GLN A 84 -2.54 3.31 9.17
CA GLN A 84 -1.18 3.02 8.71
C GLN A 84 -0.36 2.30 9.78
N ASN A 85 -0.37 2.79 11.02
CA ASN A 85 0.36 2.17 12.12
C ASN A 85 -0.15 0.76 12.44
N LYS A 86 -1.48 0.53 12.43
CA LYS A 86 -2.05 -0.80 12.65
C LYS A 86 -1.64 -1.79 11.57
N MET A 87 -1.62 -1.36 10.30
CA MET A 87 -1.16 -2.20 9.19
C MET A 87 0.33 -2.57 9.30
N HIS A 88 1.19 -1.60 9.64
CA HIS A 88 2.60 -1.87 9.90
C HIS A 88 2.76 -2.84 11.08
N TYR A 89 2.11 -2.56 12.20
CA TYR A 89 2.20 -3.39 13.39
C TYR A 89 1.75 -4.84 13.14
N ALA A 90 0.68 -5.02 12.40
CA ALA A 90 0.15 -6.32 12.02
C ALA A 90 1.14 -7.18 11.19
N VAL A 91 2.14 -6.57 10.57
CA VAL A 91 3.12 -7.26 9.73
C VAL A 91 4.40 -7.58 10.49
N HIS A 92 4.91 -6.66 11.31
CA HIS A 92 6.24 -6.77 11.89
C HIS A 92 6.33 -6.29 13.36
N GLY A 93 5.19 -6.05 14.03
CA GLY A 93 5.13 -5.72 15.46
C GLY A 93 5.65 -4.32 15.81
N ASN A 94 5.79 -3.41 14.85
CA ASN A 94 6.22 -2.04 15.09
C ASN A 94 5.33 -1.03 14.34
N THR A 95 5.19 0.15 14.86
CA THR A 95 4.61 1.28 14.10
C THR A 95 5.58 1.78 13.03
N ALA A 96 5.10 2.62 12.12
CA ALA A 96 5.95 3.22 11.08
C ALA A 96 7.13 4.01 11.69
N ALA A 97 6.90 4.79 12.75
CA ALA A 97 7.95 5.54 13.44
C ALA A 97 8.98 4.62 14.12
N GLU A 98 8.53 3.54 14.75
CA GLU A 98 9.40 2.56 15.41
C GLU A 98 10.29 1.83 14.40
N ILE A 99 9.79 1.47 13.22
CA ILE A 99 10.61 0.87 12.16
C ILE A 99 11.75 1.80 11.75
N ILE A 100 11.47 3.08 11.52
CA ILE A 100 12.49 4.04 11.13
C ILE A 100 13.58 4.11 12.21
N VAL A 101 13.21 4.35 13.46
CA VAL A 101 14.16 4.48 14.57
C VAL A 101 14.97 3.20 14.81
N ASN A 102 14.33 2.03 14.70
CA ASN A 102 15.00 0.75 14.95
C ASN A 102 15.94 0.33 13.82
N ARG A 103 15.68 0.75 12.58
CA ARG A 103 16.41 0.26 11.40
C ARG A 103 17.31 1.30 10.75
N ALA A 104 17.01 2.59 10.87
CA ALA A 104 17.89 3.66 10.39
C ALA A 104 19.23 3.62 11.11
N ASN A 105 20.33 3.57 10.35
CA ASN A 105 21.66 3.55 10.90
C ASN A 105 22.67 4.06 9.87
N HIS A 106 23.27 5.21 10.14
CA HIS A 106 24.25 5.85 9.28
C HIS A 106 25.51 5.00 9.03
N LYS A 107 25.78 4.00 9.87
CA LYS A 107 26.92 3.09 9.72
C LYS A 107 26.64 1.90 8.80
N LYS A 108 25.36 1.65 8.49
CA LYS A 108 24.96 0.57 7.58
C LYS A 108 24.99 1.04 6.13
N ALA A 109 25.17 0.09 5.22
CA ALA A 109 24.98 0.34 3.80
C ALA A 109 23.58 0.95 3.57
N HIS A 110 23.51 1.98 2.73
CA HIS A 110 22.29 2.71 2.43
C HIS A 110 21.54 3.23 3.65
N MET A 111 22.25 3.52 4.75
CA MET A 111 21.66 3.96 6.03
C MET A 111 20.61 3.00 6.62
N GLY A 112 20.66 1.73 6.23
CA GLY A 112 19.69 0.71 6.64
C GLY A 112 18.46 0.60 5.76
N LEU A 113 18.32 1.42 4.71
CA LEU A 113 17.24 1.32 3.75
C LEU A 113 17.41 0.08 2.87
N THR A 114 16.30 -0.56 2.56
CA THR A 114 16.20 -1.68 1.61
C THR A 114 15.77 -1.20 0.22
N ASN A 115 15.09 -0.06 0.16
CA ASN A 115 14.63 0.59 -1.06
C ASN A 115 14.61 2.12 -0.90
N TRP A 116 14.63 2.88 -2.00
CA TRP A 116 14.48 4.34 -2.06
C TRP A 116 14.08 4.77 -3.47
N LYS A 117 13.65 6.01 -3.66
CA LYS A 117 13.08 6.51 -4.91
C LYS A 117 13.93 6.22 -6.16
N ASN A 118 15.25 6.31 -6.03
CA ASN A 118 16.19 6.11 -7.14
C ASN A 118 17.04 4.83 -6.99
N SER A 119 16.54 3.84 -6.23
CA SER A 119 17.18 2.55 -6.02
C SER A 119 17.33 1.79 -7.35
N PRO A 120 18.39 0.94 -7.52
CA PRO A 120 19.46 0.68 -6.56
C PRO A 120 20.66 1.65 -6.69
N ASN A 121 20.80 2.35 -7.80
CA ASN A 121 22.03 3.07 -8.16
C ASN A 121 21.96 4.59 -7.90
N GLY A 122 20.77 5.14 -7.62
CA GLY A 122 20.57 6.55 -7.41
C GLY A 122 20.85 6.98 -5.96
N LYS A 123 21.02 8.30 -5.75
CA LYS A 123 21.25 8.85 -4.40
C LYS A 123 20.01 8.74 -3.53
N ILE A 124 20.22 8.41 -2.26
CA ILE A 124 19.23 8.52 -1.19
C ILE A 124 19.04 10.00 -0.87
N ILE A 125 17.79 10.43 -0.78
CA ILE A 125 17.42 11.81 -0.41
C ILE A 125 16.70 11.82 0.95
N ALA A 126 16.64 12.98 1.61
CA ALA A 126 16.05 13.10 2.94
C ALA A 126 14.61 12.57 3.03
N SER A 127 13.81 12.74 1.97
CA SER A 127 12.46 12.19 1.91
C SER A 127 12.40 10.67 1.86
N ASP A 128 13.46 9.98 1.46
CA ASP A 128 13.48 8.52 1.48
C ASP A 128 13.65 7.96 2.89
N VAL A 129 14.42 8.68 3.74
CA VAL A 129 14.80 8.24 5.08
C VAL A 129 13.62 8.24 6.05
N ILE A 130 12.63 9.09 5.84
CA ILE A 130 11.44 9.22 6.69
C ILE A 130 10.28 8.29 6.29
N VAL A 131 10.47 7.43 5.29
CA VAL A 131 9.44 6.51 4.80
C VAL A 131 9.68 5.11 5.35
N ALA A 132 8.84 4.65 6.28
CA ALA A 132 8.98 3.37 6.97
C ALA A 132 9.09 2.16 6.03
N LYS A 133 8.32 2.12 4.94
CA LYS A 133 8.36 1.02 3.96
C LYS A 133 9.72 0.83 3.31
N ASN A 134 10.55 1.88 3.25
CA ASN A 134 11.89 1.82 2.70
C ASN A 134 12.88 1.01 3.55
N TYR A 135 12.49 0.65 4.77
CA TYR A 135 13.27 -0.19 5.70
C TYR A 135 12.74 -1.62 5.83
N LEU A 136 11.68 -1.97 5.11
CA LEU A 136 11.08 -3.31 5.19
C LEU A 136 11.90 -4.32 4.38
N THR A 137 11.95 -5.56 4.84
CA THR A 137 12.45 -6.67 4.02
C THR A 137 11.48 -6.94 2.88
N LYS A 138 11.90 -7.71 1.88
CA LYS A 138 11.02 -8.12 0.77
C LYS A 138 9.80 -8.90 1.27
N GLU A 139 9.99 -9.74 2.25
CA GLU A 139 8.93 -10.55 2.86
C GLU A 139 7.94 -9.68 3.62
N GLU A 140 8.43 -8.74 4.43
CA GLU A 140 7.59 -7.77 5.15
C GLU A 140 6.82 -6.87 4.19
N LEU A 141 7.46 -6.40 3.13
CA LEU A 141 6.81 -5.58 2.12
C LEU A 141 5.69 -6.35 1.43
N LYS A 142 5.94 -7.58 0.96
CA LYS A 142 4.92 -8.45 0.37
C LYS A 142 3.76 -8.74 1.33
N ALA A 143 4.04 -8.94 2.61
CA ALA A 143 3.01 -9.15 3.62
C ALA A 143 2.16 -7.90 3.84
N LEU A 144 2.79 -6.72 3.91
CA LEU A 144 2.10 -5.44 4.02
C LEU A 144 1.21 -5.17 2.79
N GLU A 145 1.74 -5.37 1.59
CA GLU A 145 1.00 -5.23 0.34
C GLU A 145 -0.23 -6.12 0.29
N ARG A 146 -0.09 -7.35 0.74
CA ARG A 146 -1.19 -8.32 0.75
C ARG A 146 -2.27 -7.91 1.74
N ILE A 147 -1.93 -7.61 2.99
CA ILE A 147 -2.93 -7.26 4.00
C ILE A 147 -3.63 -5.94 3.68
N VAL A 148 -2.92 -4.95 3.16
CA VAL A 148 -3.49 -3.68 2.71
C VAL A 148 -4.46 -3.90 1.55
N THR A 149 -4.07 -4.68 0.53
CA THR A 149 -4.95 -4.98 -0.61
C THR A 149 -6.23 -5.68 -0.17
N MET A 150 -6.12 -6.69 0.69
CA MET A 150 -7.29 -7.41 1.23
C MET A 150 -8.22 -6.49 2.02
N TYR A 151 -7.66 -5.58 2.83
CA TYR A 151 -8.47 -4.62 3.57
C TYR A 151 -9.16 -3.61 2.65
N LEU A 152 -8.48 -3.12 1.62
CA LEU A 152 -9.09 -2.21 0.65
C LEU A 152 -10.24 -2.88 -0.11
N ASP A 153 -10.08 -4.14 -0.52
CA ASP A 153 -11.15 -4.90 -1.18
C ASP A 153 -12.36 -5.08 -0.24
N TYR A 154 -12.11 -5.43 1.03
CA TYR A 154 -13.16 -5.51 2.04
C TYR A 154 -13.87 -4.17 2.26
N ALA A 155 -13.13 -3.09 2.34
CA ALA A 155 -13.68 -1.77 2.60
C ALA A 155 -14.47 -1.22 1.39
N GLU A 156 -14.01 -1.51 0.16
CA GLU A 156 -14.74 -1.20 -1.08
C GLU A 156 -16.09 -1.94 -1.11
N ASP A 157 -16.12 -3.26 -0.77
CA ASP A 157 -17.37 -4.03 -0.70
C ASP A 157 -18.35 -3.42 0.32
N GLN A 158 -17.87 -3.04 1.50
CA GLN A 158 -18.73 -2.41 2.52
C GLN A 158 -19.30 -1.07 2.01
N ALA A 159 -18.48 -0.25 1.34
CA ALA A 159 -18.91 1.03 0.77
C ALA A 159 -19.92 0.86 -0.37
N GLU A 160 -19.71 -0.09 -1.28
CA GLU A 160 -20.62 -0.40 -2.38
C GLU A 160 -21.98 -0.90 -1.90
N ARG A 161 -22.02 -1.60 -0.78
CA ARG A 161 -23.26 -2.06 -0.12
C ARG A 161 -23.99 -0.94 0.61
N HIS A 162 -23.48 0.27 0.61
CA HIS A 162 -24.06 1.45 1.28
C HIS A 162 -24.39 1.21 2.77
N ILE A 163 -23.55 0.43 3.47
CA ILE A 163 -23.70 0.20 4.90
C ILE A 163 -23.27 1.47 5.63
N PRO A 164 -24.18 2.14 6.36
CA PRO A 164 -23.82 3.34 7.09
C PRO A 164 -22.79 3.03 8.17
N MET A 165 -21.65 3.75 8.15
CA MET A 165 -20.59 3.58 9.14
C MET A 165 -20.05 4.94 9.57
N THR A 166 -19.66 5.03 10.82
CA THR A 166 -18.88 6.14 11.38
C THR A 166 -17.38 5.86 11.22
N MET A 167 -16.54 6.86 11.46
CA MET A 167 -15.08 6.69 11.52
C MET A 167 -14.65 5.68 12.60
N GLU A 168 -15.36 5.64 13.74
CA GLU A 168 -15.08 4.67 14.81
C GLU A 168 -15.48 3.24 14.40
N ASP A 169 -16.58 3.08 13.65
CA ASP A 169 -16.95 1.78 13.08
C ASP A 169 -15.87 1.25 12.14
N TRP A 170 -15.31 2.09 11.29
CA TRP A 170 -14.21 1.71 10.41
C TRP A 170 -12.97 1.25 11.18
N LYS A 171 -12.62 1.93 12.26
CA LYS A 171 -11.50 1.56 13.13
C LYS A 171 -11.75 0.19 13.79
N SER A 172 -12.94 -0.02 14.31
CA SER A 172 -13.35 -1.30 14.90
C SER A 172 -13.34 -2.43 13.85
N LYS A 173 -13.84 -2.16 12.65
CA LYS A 173 -13.81 -3.12 11.53
C LYS A 173 -12.38 -3.49 11.10
N LEU A 174 -11.47 -2.53 11.11
CA LEU A 174 -10.05 -2.82 10.85
C LEU A 174 -9.48 -3.78 11.89
N ASP A 175 -9.77 -3.57 13.17
CA ASP A 175 -9.27 -4.44 14.24
C ASP A 175 -9.81 -5.87 14.10
N VAL A 176 -11.10 -6.02 13.85
CA VAL A 176 -11.72 -7.32 13.58
C VAL A 176 -11.14 -7.99 12.32
N PHE A 177 -10.91 -7.22 11.27
CA PHE A 177 -10.28 -7.71 10.04
C PHE A 177 -8.87 -8.23 10.28
N LEU A 178 -8.06 -7.50 11.05
CA LEU A 178 -6.70 -7.94 11.39
C LEU A 178 -6.72 -9.20 12.26
N GLN A 179 -7.57 -9.27 13.28
CA GLN A 179 -7.75 -10.45 14.12
C GLN A 179 -8.22 -11.66 13.32
N PHE A 180 -9.18 -11.49 12.41
CA PHE A 180 -9.65 -12.57 11.53
C PHE A 180 -8.53 -13.13 10.64
N ASN A 181 -7.57 -12.28 10.24
CA ASN A 181 -6.39 -12.66 9.48
C ASN A 181 -5.22 -13.12 10.37
N GLU A 182 -5.47 -13.45 11.65
CA GLU A 182 -4.47 -13.93 12.60
C GLU A 182 -3.28 -12.96 12.77
N ARG A 183 -3.58 -11.65 12.73
CA ARG A 183 -2.59 -10.59 12.89
C ARG A 183 -2.75 -9.91 14.25
N ASP A 184 -1.61 -9.50 14.81
CA ASP A 184 -1.59 -8.68 16.02
C ASP A 184 -2.21 -7.30 15.76
N VAL A 185 -3.01 -6.84 16.71
CA VAL A 185 -3.66 -5.53 16.64
C VAL A 185 -2.94 -4.56 17.57
N LEU A 186 -2.58 -3.40 17.03
CA LEU A 186 -2.04 -2.30 17.82
C LEU A 186 -3.17 -1.64 18.61
N ASP A 187 -3.09 -1.69 19.93
CA ASP A 187 -4.06 -1.13 20.89
C ASP A 187 -3.64 0.22 21.50
N ASN A 188 -2.45 0.70 21.15
CA ASN A 188 -1.85 1.93 21.68
C ASN A 188 -1.24 2.78 20.55
N PRO A 189 -0.87 4.05 20.79
CA PRO A 189 -0.34 4.93 19.74
C PRO A 189 1.10 4.60 19.29
N GLY A 190 1.70 3.54 19.82
CA GLY A 190 3.13 3.24 19.64
C GLY A 190 4.01 3.96 20.66
N LYS A 191 5.23 3.47 20.83
CA LYS A 191 6.21 3.99 21.82
C LYS A 191 6.98 5.21 21.31
N ILE A 192 7.03 5.41 20.00
CA ILE A 192 7.81 6.45 19.34
C ILE A 192 6.89 7.33 18.49
N SER A 193 6.96 8.64 18.70
CA SER A 193 6.22 9.59 17.87
C SER A 193 6.91 9.80 16.52
N HIS A 194 6.13 10.16 15.48
CA HIS A 194 6.67 10.47 14.16
C HIS A 194 7.72 11.59 14.20
N LYS A 195 7.51 12.61 15.04
CA LYS A 195 8.44 13.72 15.22
C LYS A 195 9.83 13.28 15.75
N VAL A 196 9.87 12.23 16.58
CA VAL A 196 11.12 11.66 17.08
C VAL A 196 11.82 10.83 15.99
N ALA A 197 11.06 10.19 15.11
CA ALA A 197 11.62 9.41 14.02
C ALA A 197 12.21 10.30 12.88
N GLU A 198 11.78 11.55 12.78
CA GLU A 198 12.29 12.54 11.79
C GLU A 198 13.51 13.33 12.29
N SER A 199 13.84 13.28 13.58
CA SER A 199 14.97 14.00 14.18
C SER A 199 16.27 13.19 14.13
#